data_570fbfa34f9e2470670bbb75d0722258
#
_entry.id   570fbfa34f9e2470670bbb75d0722258
#
_cell.length_a   1.000
_cell.length_b   1.000
_cell.length_c   1.000
_cell.angle_alpha   90.00
_cell.angle_beta   90.00
_cell.angle_gamma   90.00
#
_symmetry.space_group_name_H-M   'P 1'
#
loop_
_entity.id
_entity.type
_entity.pdbx_description
1 polymer ?
#
loop_
_entity_poly.entity_id
_entity_poly.type
_entity_poly.pdbx_seq_one_letter_code
_entity_poly.pdbx_strand_id
1 'polypeptide(L)'
;MKKLLAALTATCLLAASLAGCGSSAAAGAAAGDGTVAELNVSLAHNQTSADNPYVIASEKFKEALEEVSGGRATATLYHGTLGENESELIEKLEMGAVDMTVASPGFMTSLGVNEIDMFSLLYLFDSFDHWEACVDGEFGDAMKEVVAEKLDNRFKIMGYWTASVRDYYGKQPITSPADLKGLTIRTQSAPVVQQFWIECGAIPTTVAWGELYQALQQGVVDSAENDYTSFRLKEHHKTDNGKYVCETHHDYTTRLFLTSGTFYDNLTDEQKGWVDEACRIATEENRDVTIRMFEESKQKVIDDGAIVTNYEDMDIDAFKAIAIPIQDQFAEQNNMQQYLEMIRSAAKS
;
A
#
# COMPACT_ATOMS: atom_id res chain seq x y z
N MET A 1 -51.41 25.67 26.01
CA MET A 1 -52.70 26.09 25.44
C MET A 1 -52.72 25.65 23.97
N LYS A 2 -53.72 24.80 23.64
CA LYS A 2 -54.43 24.58 22.37
C LYS A 2 -53.57 24.25 21.14
N LYS A 3 -53.50 22.95 20.64
CA LYS A 3 -54.50 22.17 19.90
C LYS A 3 -54.79 22.72 18.52
N LEU A 4 -54.56 21.91 17.49
CA LEU A 4 -55.43 21.31 16.46
C LEU A 4 -54.55 20.86 15.28
N LEU A 5 -54.39 19.59 14.94
CA LEU A 5 -55.28 18.62 14.25
C LEU A 5 -55.94 19.16 12.98
N ALA A 6 -55.54 18.56 11.84
CA ALA A 6 -56.48 18.04 10.84
C ALA A 6 -55.77 17.20 9.79
N ALA A 7 -56.27 15.97 9.71
CA ALA A 7 -56.11 14.95 8.69
C ALA A 7 -57.13 15.17 7.57
N LEU A 8 -56.92 14.60 6.39
CA LEU A 8 -57.92 13.84 5.55
C LEU A 8 -57.31 13.57 4.18
N THR A 9 -57.07 12.29 3.90
CA THR A 9 -57.81 11.32 3.02
C THR A 9 -57.64 11.51 1.52
N ALA A 10 -56.93 10.56 0.94
CA ALA A 10 -57.34 9.43 0.09
C ALA A 10 -58.28 9.76 -1.12
N THR A 11 -57.87 9.34 -2.30
CA THR A 11 -58.69 8.48 -3.18
C THR A 11 -57.93 8.07 -4.45
N CYS A 12 -57.97 6.77 -4.74
CA CYS A 12 -57.59 6.09 -5.99
C CYS A 12 -58.38 6.54 -7.21
N LEU A 13 -57.84 6.40 -8.43
CA LEU A 13 -58.57 5.81 -9.54
C LEU A 13 -57.64 5.39 -10.70
N LEU A 14 -57.84 4.17 -11.09
CA LEU A 14 -57.35 3.51 -12.32
C LEU A 14 -57.96 4.15 -13.57
N ALA A 15 -57.22 4.15 -14.67
CA ALA A 15 -57.74 3.75 -15.98
C ALA A 15 -56.63 3.48 -16.98
N ALA A 16 -56.79 2.39 -17.69
CA ALA A 16 -55.93 1.81 -18.67
C ALA A 16 -56.19 2.33 -20.09
N SER A 17 -55.28 1.99 -20.97
CA SER A 17 -55.40 1.62 -22.40
C SER A 17 -54.94 2.65 -23.44
N LEU A 18 -54.08 2.30 -24.31
CA LEU A 18 -54.08 1.66 -25.62
C LEU A 18 -52.99 2.22 -26.55
N ALA A 19 -52.11 1.33 -26.93
CA ALA A 19 -51.51 1.11 -28.25
C ALA A 19 -51.20 2.29 -29.20
N GLY A 20 -49.91 2.35 -29.61
CA GLY A 20 -49.49 3.08 -30.81
C GLY A 20 -48.12 2.58 -31.24
N CYS A 21 -48.07 1.75 -32.32
CA CYS A 21 -46.86 1.32 -33.01
C CYS A 21 -46.16 2.53 -33.67
N GLY A 22 -44.83 2.61 -33.50
CA GLY A 22 -43.96 3.52 -34.22
C GLY A 22 -42.52 3.03 -34.18
N SER A 23 -42.10 2.32 -35.20
CA SER A 23 -40.73 1.88 -35.45
C SER A 23 -39.82 3.10 -35.68
N SER A 24 -38.73 3.19 -34.89
CA SER A 24 -37.53 3.91 -35.28
C SER A 24 -36.34 3.25 -34.62
N ALA A 25 -35.39 2.80 -35.46
CA ALA A 25 -34.14 2.24 -35.09
C ALA A 25 -33.30 3.22 -34.22
N ALA A 26 -32.97 2.83 -33.02
CA ALA A 26 -31.98 3.48 -32.21
C ALA A 26 -30.90 2.45 -31.86
N ALA A 27 -29.66 2.88 -32.04
CA ALA A 27 -28.43 2.18 -31.80
C ALA A 27 -28.40 1.49 -30.45
N GLY A 28 -27.90 0.26 -30.43
CA GLY A 28 -27.78 -0.54 -29.22
C GLY A 28 -26.83 0.10 -28.20
N ALA A 29 -27.40 0.59 -27.11
CA ALA A 29 -26.75 0.59 -25.84
C ALA A 29 -26.95 -0.82 -25.29
N ALA A 30 -25.88 -1.54 -25.02
CA ALA A 30 -25.90 -2.82 -24.32
C ALA A 30 -26.55 -2.56 -22.95
N ALA A 31 -27.81 -2.98 -22.80
CA ALA A 31 -28.43 -3.14 -21.50
C ALA A 31 -27.66 -4.24 -20.79
N GLY A 32 -26.91 -3.88 -19.76
CA GLY A 32 -26.37 -4.85 -18.83
C GLY A 32 -27.56 -5.67 -18.30
N ASP A 33 -27.52 -6.98 -18.53
CA ASP A 33 -28.40 -7.93 -17.88
C ASP A 33 -28.17 -7.78 -16.38
N GLY A 34 -29.21 -7.41 -15.65
CA GLY A 34 -29.16 -7.13 -14.22
C GLY A 34 -29.03 -8.40 -13.37
N THR A 35 -28.19 -9.34 -13.78
CA THR A 35 -27.78 -10.47 -12.96
C THR A 35 -26.88 -9.97 -11.84
N VAL A 36 -27.31 -10.15 -10.60
CA VAL A 36 -26.47 -9.91 -9.41
C VAL A 36 -25.26 -10.83 -9.52
N ALA A 37 -24.07 -10.29 -9.40
CA ALA A 37 -22.83 -11.07 -9.43
C ALA A 37 -22.90 -12.18 -8.34
N GLU A 38 -22.41 -13.37 -8.70
CA GLU A 38 -22.37 -14.51 -7.78
C GLU A 38 -21.39 -14.28 -6.63
N LEU A 39 -20.34 -13.49 -6.89
CA LEU A 39 -19.31 -13.11 -5.93
C LEU A 39 -19.07 -11.59 -6.03
N ASN A 40 -19.09 -10.92 -4.88
CA ASN A 40 -18.65 -9.53 -4.77
C ASN A 40 -17.56 -9.44 -3.70
N VAL A 41 -16.35 -9.10 -4.13
CA VAL A 41 -15.17 -8.99 -3.26
C VAL A 41 -15.04 -7.55 -2.77
N SER A 42 -15.00 -7.33 -1.46
CA SER A 42 -14.73 -6.01 -0.87
C SER A 42 -13.23 -5.82 -0.67
N LEU A 43 -12.66 -4.78 -1.31
CA LEU A 43 -11.25 -4.41 -1.20
C LEU A 43 -11.10 -2.99 -0.66
N ALA A 44 -10.34 -2.83 0.41
CA ALA A 44 -10.11 -1.55 1.06
C ALA A 44 -8.61 -1.21 1.20
N HIS A 45 -8.29 0.07 1.13
CA HIS A 45 -6.99 0.63 1.49
C HIS A 45 -7.13 2.11 1.91
N ASN A 46 -6.07 2.69 2.50
CA ASN A 46 -6.09 4.04 3.07
C ASN A 46 -5.75 5.18 2.09
N GLN A 47 -5.55 4.89 0.81
CA GLN A 47 -5.23 5.90 -0.20
C GLN A 47 -6.49 6.44 -0.87
N THR A 48 -6.49 7.75 -1.18
CA THR A 48 -7.68 8.47 -1.69
C THR A 48 -7.49 9.13 -3.05
N SER A 49 -6.24 9.34 -3.48
CA SER A 49 -5.95 9.97 -4.77
C SER A 49 -6.15 8.99 -5.91
N ALA A 50 -6.89 9.37 -6.94
CA ALA A 50 -7.07 8.54 -8.14
C ALA A 50 -5.74 8.20 -8.86
N ASP A 51 -4.72 9.05 -8.69
CA ASP A 51 -3.38 8.83 -9.25
C ASP A 51 -2.49 7.94 -8.35
N ASN A 52 -3.00 7.45 -7.21
CA ASN A 52 -2.21 6.59 -6.34
C ASN A 52 -2.12 5.17 -6.93
N PRO A 53 -0.91 4.54 -6.97
CA PRO A 53 -0.73 3.20 -7.50
C PRO A 53 -1.66 2.14 -6.88
N TYR A 54 -2.04 2.27 -5.60
CA TYR A 54 -2.96 1.32 -4.96
C TYR A 54 -4.39 1.48 -5.49
N VAL A 55 -4.82 2.71 -5.78
CA VAL A 55 -6.14 2.96 -6.40
C VAL A 55 -6.17 2.34 -7.78
N ILE A 56 -5.14 2.61 -8.61
CA ILE A 56 -5.05 2.09 -9.97
C ILE A 56 -5.03 0.57 -9.99
N ALA A 57 -4.21 -0.06 -9.13
CA ALA A 57 -4.12 -1.51 -9.04
C ALA A 57 -5.40 -2.15 -8.49
N SER A 58 -6.11 -1.48 -7.57
CA SER A 58 -7.41 -1.97 -7.08
C SER A 58 -8.50 -1.92 -8.15
N GLU A 59 -8.52 -0.87 -8.96
CA GLU A 59 -9.41 -0.80 -10.13
C GLU A 59 -9.07 -1.91 -11.14
N LYS A 60 -7.77 -2.18 -11.33
CA LYS A 60 -7.31 -3.29 -12.19
C LYS A 60 -7.70 -4.65 -11.63
N PHE A 61 -7.66 -4.84 -10.30
CA PHE A 61 -8.17 -6.04 -9.65
C PHE A 61 -9.65 -6.28 -9.99
N LYS A 62 -10.48 -5.25 -9.85
CA LYS A 62 -11.91 -5.33 -10.18
C LYS A 62 -12.13 -5.66 -11.65
N GLU A 63 -11.46 -4.94 -12.55
CA GLU A 63 -11.56 -5.18 -14.00
C GLU A 63 -11.17 -6.62 -14.36
N ALA A 64 -10.03 -7.09 -13.84
CA ALA A 64 -9.55 -8.45 -14.05
C ALA A 64 -10.52 -9.50 -13.49
N LEU A 65 -11.05 -9.28 -12.28
CA LEU A 65 -12.00 -10.19 -11.65
C LEU A 65 -13.30 -10.33 -12.49
N GLU A 66 -13.81 -9.23 -13.01
CA GLU A 66 -14.97 -9.20 -13.92
C GLU A 66 -14.67 -9.94 -15.23
N GLU A 67 -13.48 -9.75 -15.79
CA GLU A 67 -13.06 -10.40 -17.05
C GLU A 67 -12.89 -11.91 -16.87
N VAL A 68 -12.08 -12.36 -15.90
CA VAL A 68 -11.77 -13.79 -15.72
C VAL A 68 -12.98 -14.61 -15.28
N SER A 69 -13.95 -13.98 -14.60
CA SER A 69 -15.19 -14.64 -14.18
C SER A 69 -16.29 -14.63 -15.27
N GLY A 70 -16.08 -13.91 -16.38
CA GLY A 70 -17.11 -13.65 -17.37
C GLY A 70 -18.29 -12.84 -16.83
N GLY A 71 -18.04 -11.92 -15.91
CA GLY A 71 -19.03 -11.07 -15.25
C GLY A 71 -19.76 -11.72 -14.08
N ARG A 72 -19.39 -12.93 -13.67
CA ARG A 72 -19.99 -13.61 -12.52
C ARG A 72 -19.43 -13.14 -11.16
N ALA A 73 -18.28 -12.48 -11.16
CA ALA A 73 -17.70 -11.86 -9.98
C ALA A 73 -17.40 -10.39 -10.25
N THR A 74 -17.43 -9.56 -9.20
CA THR A 74 -17.05 -8.14 -9.22
C THR A 74 -16.41 -7.76 -7.91
N ALA A 75 -15.90 -6.51 -7.78
CA ALA A 75 -15.39 -5.99 -6.53
C ALA A 75 -16.02 -4.65 -6.15
N THR A 76 -16.19 -4.44 -4.86
CA THR A 76 -16.52 -3.14 -4.26
C THR A 76 -15.26 -2.55 -3.65
N LEU A 77 -14.83 -1.40 -4.17
CA LEU A 77 -13.58 -0.76 -3.78
C LEU A 77 -13.81 0.38 -2.80
N TYR A 78 -13.00 0.43 -1.75
CA TYR A 78 -13.07 1.42 -0.68
C TYR A 78 -11.74 2.18 -0.58
N HIS A 79 -11.62 3.25 -1.36
CA HIS A 79 -10.44 4.12 -1.40
C HIS A 79 -10.49 5.11 -0.23
N GLY A 80 -9.79 4.81 0.87
CA GLY A 80 -9.66 5.66 2.05
C GLY A 80 -10.96 5.91 2.84
N THR A 81 -12.03 5.14 2.59
CA THR A 81 -13.34 5.40 3.18
C THR A 81 -13.69 4.50 4.36
N LEU A 82 -12.96 3.41 4.57
CA LEU A 82 -13.21 2.46 5.66
C LEU A 82 -12.18 2.50 6.79
N GLY A 83 -11.06 3.20 6.60
CA GLY A 83 -10.02 3.36 7.62
C GLY A 83 -9.00 4.39 7.18
N GLU A 84 -8.59 5.27 8.10
CA GLU A 84 -7.55 6.27 7.86
C GLU A 84 -6.14 5.69 8.08
N ASN A 85 -6.06 4.60 8.85
CA ASN A 85 -4.82 3.88 9.13
C ASN A 85 -4.97 2.38 8.81
N GLU A 86 -3.84 1.71 8.64
CA GLU A 86 -3.79 0.32 8.25
C GLU A 86 -4.21 -0.65 9.38
N SER A 87 -4.05 -0.26 10.66
CA SER A 87 -4.53 -1.06 11.80
C SER A 87 -6.03 -1.26 11.76
N GLU A 88 -6.79 -0.19 11.48
CA GLU A 88 -8.25 -0.26 11.34
C GLU A 88 -8.68 -1.17 10.18
N LEU A 89 -7.92 -1.17 9.09
CA LEU A 89 -8.20 -2.01 7.93
C LEU A 89 -7.93 -3.50 8.23
N ILE A 90 -6.84 -3.80 8.95
CA ILE A 90 -6.53 -5.15 9.42
C ILE A 90 -7.60 -5.66 10.38
N GLU A 91 -8.07 -4.84 11.33
CA GLU A 91 -9.18 -5.20 12.22
C GLU A 91 -10.46 -5.51 11.43
N LYS A 92 -10.76 -4.71 10.41
CA LYS A 92 -11.92 -4.95 9.53
C LYS A 92 -11.78 -6.23 8.71
N LEU A 93 -10.58 -6.52 8.22
CA LEU A 93 -10.27 -7.77 7.53
C LEU A 93 -10.47 -8.97 8.47
N GLU A 94 -9.99 -8.88 9.71
CA GLU A 94 -10.14 -9.95 10.72
C GLU A 94 -11.60 -10.19 11.09
N MET A 95 -12.39 -9.12 11.21
CA MET A 95 -13.83 -9.20 11.50
C MET A 95 -14.69 -9.63 10.29
N GLY A 96 -14.11 -9.75 9.09
CA GLY A 96 -14.85 -10.02 7.87
C GLY A 96 -15.70 -8.85 7.38
N ALA A 97 -15.40 -7.62 7.80
CA ALA A 97 -16.06 -6.42 7.31
C ALA A 97 -15.52 -5.96 5.94
N VAL A 98 -14.36 -6.43 5.57
CA VAL A 98 -13.79 -6.39 4.22
C VAL A 98 -13.15 -7.75 3.92
N ASP A 99 -13.07 -8.13 2.66
CA ASP A 99 -12.51 -9.41 2.23
C ASP A 99 -11.01 -9.30 1.94
N MET A 100 -10.56 -8.13 1.50
CA MET A 100 -9.18 -7.86 1.10
C MET A 100 -8.72 -6.47 1.53
N THR A 101 -7.42 -6.34 1.79
CA THR A 101 -6.78 -5.04 2.08
C THR A 101 -5.32 -5.02 1.64
N VAL A 102 -4.74 -3.82 1.59
CA VAL A 102 -3.31 -3.58 1.39
C VAL A 102 -2.74 -2.98 2.68
N ALA A 103 -1.69 -3.57 3.22
CA ALA A 103 -1.08 -3.12 4.46
C ALA A 103 0.45 -3.25 4.45
N SER A 104 1.10 -2.43 5.28
CA SER A 104 2.54 -2.54 5.56
C SER A 104 2.84 -3.79 6.40
N PRO A 105 3.98 -4.46 6.19
CA PRO A 105 4.36 -5.67 6.93
C PRO A 105 4.35 -5.50 8.46
N GLY A 106 4.76 -4.33 8.97
CA GLY A 106 4.81 -4.05 10.41
C GLY A 106 3.49 -4.23 11.15
N PHE A 107 2.33 -4.16 10.46
CA PHE A 107 1.03 -4.44 11.11
C PHE A 107 0.84 -5.93 11.42
N MET A 108 1.47 -6.85 10.67
CA MET A 108 1.46 -8.28 11.00
C MET A 108 2.29 -8.57 12.25
N THR A 109 3.31 -7.77 12.54
CA THR A 109 4.12 -7.86 13.77
C THR A 109 3.25 -7.68 15.02
N SER A 110 2.29 -6.75 15.00
CA SER A 110 1.34 -6.55 16.10
C SER A 110 0.44 -7.76 16.36
N LEU A 111 0.26 -8.63 15.36
CA LEU A 111 -0.47 -9.89 15.45
C LEU A 111 0.43 -11.08 15.86
N GLY A 112 1.72 -10.86 16.10
CA GLY A 112 2.67 -11.87 16.55
C GLY A 112 3.51 -12.51 15.45
N VAL A 113 3.50 -11.97 14.22
CA VAL A 113 4.35 -12.43 13.11
C VAL A 113 5.57 -11.53 13.01
N ASN A 114 6.55 -11.74 13.89
CA ASN A 114 7.75 -10.91 13.94
C ASN A 114 8.64 -11.07 12.70
N GLU A 115 8.62 -12.23 12.06
CA GLU A 115 9.41 -12.55 10.88
C GLU A 115 9.12 -11.60 9.71
N ILE A 116 7.88 -11.15 9.58
CA ILE A 116 7.47 -10.26 8.49
C ILE A 116 8.13 -8.87 8.59
N ASP A 117 8.60 -8.48 9.78
CA ASP A 117 9.29 -7.21 10.00
C ASP A 117 10.69 -7.18 9.34
N MET A 118 11.17 -8.34 8.84
CA MET A 118 12.33 -8.39 7.95
C MET A 118 12.19 -7.45 6.75
N PHE A 119 11.00 -7.30 6.20
CA PHE A 119 10.72 -6.34 5.12
C PHE A 119 10.93 -4.87 5.52
N SER A 120 11.02 -4.57 6.83
CA SER A 120 11.28 -3.20 7.33
C SER A 120 12.78 -2.92 7.53
N LEU A 121 13.66 -3.89 7.28
CA LEU A 121 15.11 -3.71 7.38
C LEU A 121 15.60 -2.85 6.23
N LEU A 122 16.25 -1.72 6.57
CA LEU A 122 16.74 -0.80 5.56
C LEU A 122 17.96 -1.37 4.82
N TYR A 123 18.09 -1.01 3.53
CA TYR A 123 19.10 -1.57 2.62
C TYR A 123 19.08 -3.09 2.52
N LEU A 124 17.91 -3.70 2.75
CA LEU A 124 17.73 -5.15 2.61
C LEU A 124 17.83 -5.59 1.14
N PHE A 125 17.27 -4.78 0.25
CA PHE A 125 17.29 -5.02 -1.19
C PHE A 125 18.17 -3.99 -1.89
N ASP A 126 18.93 -4.42 -2.89
CA ASP A 126 19.89 -3.57 -3.60
C ASP A 126 19.27 -2.84 -4.81
N SER A 127 18.16 -3.35 -5.34
CA SER A 127 17.43 -2.79 -6.48
C SER A 127 15.98 -3.26 -6.47
N PHE A 128 15.18 -2.67 -7.36
CA PHE A 128 13.80 -3.13 -7.57
C PHE A 128 13.76 -4.56 -8.13
N ASP A 129 14.63 -4.87 -9.10
CA ASP A 129 14.74 -6.22 -9.66
C ASP A 129 15.14 -7.25 -8.59
N HIS A 130 16.05 -6.87 -7.69
CA HIS A 130 16.42 -7.72 -6.55
C HIS A 130 15.26 -7.94 -5.60
N TRP A 131 14.52 -6.87 -5.26
CA TRP A 131 13.31 -6.97 -4.44
C TRP A 131 12.29 -7.92 -5.08
N GLU A 132 11.99 -7.74 -6.36
CA GLU A 132 11.02 -8.56 -7.10
C GLU A 132 11.43 -10.03 -7.14
N ALA A 133 12.70 -10.31 -7.45
CA ALA A 133 13.22 -11.69 -7.44
C ALA A 133 13.10 -12.35 -6.05
N CYS A 134 13.25 -11.60 -4.96
CA CYS A 134 13.10 -12.11 -3.60
C CYS A 134 11.63 -12.39 -3.25
N VAL A 135 10.73 -11.43 -3.53
CA VAL A 135 9.32 -11.58 -3.12
C VAL A 135 8.55 -12.57 -3.98
N ASP A 136 8.97 -12.79 -5.22
CA ASP A 136 8.40 -13.81 -6.12
C ASP A 136 9.15 -15.16 -6.06
N GLY A 137 10.24 -15.22 -5.28
CA GLY A 137 11.05 -16.42 -5.06
C GLY A 137 10.77 -17.10 -3.73
N GLU A 138 11.73 -17.97 -3.34
CA GLU A 138 11.64 -18.80 -2.13
C GLU A 138 11.42 -17.98 -0.84
N PHE A 139 11.98 -16.78 -0.76
CA PHE A 139 11.79 -15.91 0.40
C PHE A 139 10.32 -15.45 0.52
N GLY A 140 9.72 -14.97 -0.57
CA GLY A 140 8.33 -14.53 -0.56
C GLY A 140 7.36 -15.66 -0.26
N ASP A 141 7.59 -16.85 -0.82
CA ASP A 141 6.76 -18.03 -0.53
C ASP A 141 6.91 -18.46 0.93
N ALA A 142 8.13 -18.47 1.49
CA ALA A 142 8.35 -18.76 2.90
C ALA A 142 7.62 -17.76 3.82
N MET A 143 7.57 -16.47 3.47
CA MET A 143 6.83 -15.47 4.26
C MET A 143 5.31 -15.65 4.18
N LYS A 144 4.76 -16.09 3.04
CA LYS A 144 3.35 -16.48 2.93
C LYS A 144 3.01 -17.64 3.88
N GLU A 145 3.88 -18.66 3.92
CA GLU A 145 3.71 -19.82 4.81
C GLU A 145 3.82 -19.40 6.28
N VAL A 146 4.80 -18.59 6.65
CA VAL A 146 4.99 -18.08 8.03
C VAL A 146 3.75 -17.32 8.51
N VAL A 147 3.20 -16.42 7.67
CA VAL A 147 1.99 -15.66 8.02
C VAL A 147 0.79 -16.60 8.18
N ALA A 148 0.61 -17.52 7.25
CA ALA A 148 -0.50 -18.47 7.29
C ALA A 148 -0.43 -19.37 8.53
N GLU A 149 0.74 -19.94 8.85
CA GLU A 149 0.94 -20.83 9.99
C GLU A 149 0.76 -20.09 11.33
N LYS A 150 1.43 -18.95 11.51
CA LYS A 150 1.40 -18.21 12.78
C LYS A 150 0.04 -17.60 13.11
N LEU A 151 -0.76 -17.33 12.10
CA LEU A 151 -2.08 -16.75 12.25
C LEU A 151 -3.21 -17.78 12.01
N ASP A 152 -2.92 -19.08 12.07
CA ASP A 152 -3.91 -20.15 11.90
C ASP A 152 -4.76 -19.95 10.61
N ASN A 153 -4.12 -19.55 9.52
CA ASN A 153 -4.73 -19.18 8.24
C ASN A 153 -5.79 -18.07 8.30
N ARG A 154 -5.81 -17.24 9.34
CA ARG A 154 -6.75 -16.09 9.41
C ARG A 154 -6.52 -15.07 8.31
N PHE A 155 -5.28 -14.97 7.82
CA PHE A 155 -4.89 -14.10 6.72
C PHE A 155 -4.05 -14.87 5.70
N LYS A 156 -4.16 -14.47 4.43
CA LYS A 156 -3.32 -14.97 3.34
C LYS A 156 -2.73 -13.80 2.57
N ILE A 157 -1.44 -13.88 2.22
CA ILE A 157 -0.79 -12.93 1.31
C ILE A 157 -1.07 -13.38 -0.12
N MET A 158 -1.85 -12.59 -0.86
CA MET A 158 -2.21 -12.85 -2.25
C MET A 158 -1.20 -12.30 -3.25
N GLY A 159 -0.38 -11.35 -2.82
CA GLY A 159 0.68 -10.75 -3.62
C GLY A 159 1.51 -9.76 -2.81
N TYR A 160 2.68 -9.44 -3.32
CA TYR A 160 3.53 -8.39 -2.79
C TYR A 160 3.45 -7.17 -3.70
N TRP A 161 2.76 -6.13 -3.21
CA TRP A 161 2.71 -4.82 -3.83
C TRP A 161 3.90 -3.99 -3.38
N THR A 162 4.10 -2.86 -4.05
CA THR A 162 5.16 -1.92 -3.67
C THR A 162 4.63 -0.50 -3.59
N ALA A 163 5.34 0.35 -2.85
CA ALA A 163 5.22 1.80 -2.87
C ALA A 163 6.51 2.44 -3.41
N SER A 164 7.27 1.71 -4.26
CA SER A 164 8.55 2.15 -4.82
C SER A 164 9.70 2.19 -3.80
N VAL A 165 10.75 2.92 -4.12
CA VAL A 165 11.92 3.13 -3.26
C VAL A 165 11.75 4.40 -2.43
N ARG A 166 12.18 4.35 -1.17
CA ARG A 166 12.06 5.46 -0.22
C ARG A 166 13.36 6.22 -0.12
N ASP A 167 13.22 7.53 -0.05
CA ASP A 167 14.27 8.51 0.03
C ASP A 167 14.08 9.44 1.21
N TYR A 168 15.18 10.00 1.71
CA TYR A 168 15.13 11.08 2.68
C TYR A 168 14.63 12.38 2.02
N TYR A 169 13.81 13.14 2.74
CA TYR A 169 13.55 14.55 2.43
C TYR A 169 13.46 15.38 3.70
N GLY A 170 13.91 16.64 3.62
CA GLY A 170 14.00 17.45 4.83
C GLY A 170 14.32 18.93 4.57
N LYS A 171 14.58 19.65 5.68
CA LYS A 171 14.93 21.08 5.68
C LYS A 171 16.33 21.39 5.11
N GLN A 172 17.18 20.39 4.99
CA GLN A 172 18.56 20.52 4.48
C GLN A 172 18.94 19.26 3.70
N PRO A 173 19.88 19.39 2.74
CA PRO A 173 20.43 18.22 2.06
C PRO A 173 21.31 17.41 3.02
N ILE A 174 21.38 16.11 2.77
CA ILE A 174 22.33 15.19 3.38
C ILE A 174 23.07 14.45 2.27
N THR A 175 24.28 14.00 2.55
CA THR A 175 25.05 13.10 1.67
C THR A 175 25.58 11.89 2.40
N SER A 176 25.61 11.93 3.74
CA SER A 176 26.12 10.86 4.60
C SER A 176 25.35 10.78 5.91
N PRO A 177 25.48 9.69 6.70
CA PRO A 177 24.88 9.58 8.03
C PRO A 177 25.25 10.72 8.99
N ALA A 178 26.48 11.28 8.85
CA ALA A 178 26.95 12.35 9.71
C ALA A 178 26.11 13.64 9.63
N ASP A 179 25.47 13.88 8.46
CA ASP A 179 24.63 15.06 8.21
C ASP A 179 23.28 15.00 8.94
N LEU A 180 22.90 13.82 9.42
CA LEU A 180 21.64 13.57 10.14
C LEU A 180 21.71 13.91 11.62
N LYS A 181 22.90 14.19 12.14
CA LYS A 181 23.11 14.40 13.57
C LYS A 181 22.21 15.47 14.18
N GLY A 182 21.33 15.03 15.07
CA GLY A 182 20.41 15.90 15.82
C GLY A 182 19.17 16.36 15.02
N LEU A 183 19.00 15.94 13.78
CA LEU A 183 17.76 16.20 13.04
C LEU A 183 16.64 15.30 13.56
N THR A 184 15.45 15.85 13.74
CA THR A 184 14.25 15.07 13.93
C THR A 184 13.77 14.51 12.60
N ILE A 185 13.63 13.18 12.54
CA ILE A 185 13.10 12.50 11.34
C ILE A 185 11.80 11.78 11.68
N ARG A 186 10.75 12.05 10.91
CA ARG A 186 9.53 11.28 11.02
C ARG A 186 9.73 9.91 10.38
N THR A 187 9.39 8.86 11.11
CA THR A 187 9.37 7.49 10.63
C THR A 187 8.00 6.85 10.83
N GLN A 188 7.78 5.71 10.18
CA GLN A 188 6.69 4.82 10.55
C GLN A 188 6.98 4.19 11.92
N SER A 189 5.96 3.57 12.53
CA SER A 189 6.11 2.84 13.79
C SER A 189 6.74 1.47 13.54
N ALA A 190 8.05 1.45 13.23
CA ALA A 190 8.84 0.24 13.01
C ALA A 190 10.15 0.33 13.82
N PRO A 191 10.34 -0.47 14.85
CA PRO A 191 11.51 -0.39 15.74
C PRO A 191 12.85 -0.48 15.01
N VAL A 192 12.98 -1.36 14.01
CA VAL A 192 14.23 -1.53 13.25
C VAL A 192 14.55 -0.32 12.37
N VAL A 193 13.52 0.35 11.82
CA VAL A 193 13.68 1.61 11.07
C VAL A 193 14.14 2.71 12.00
N GLN A 194 13.52 2.84 13.18
CA GLN A 194 13.92 3.83 14.18
C GLN A 194 15.35 3.60 14.66
N GLN A 195 15.74 2.35 14.91
CA GLN A 195 17.11 2.00 15.30
C GLN A 195 18.12 2.48 14.26
N PHE A 196 17.88 2.25 12.98
CA PHE A 196 18.77 2.71 11.92
C PHE A 196 18.98 4.23 11.95
N TRP A 197 17.91 5.01 12.05
CA TRP A 197 18.02 6.47 12.09
C TRP A 197 18.70 6.97 13.37
N ILE A 198 18.52 6.29 14.51
CA ILE A 198 19.26 6.58 15.75
C ILE A 198 20.76 6.36 15.54
N GLU A 199 21.15 5.24 14.94
CA GLU A 199 22.56 4.92 14.67
C GLU A 199 23.20 5.91 13.66
N CYS A 200 22.39 6.48 12.76
CA CYS A 200 22.80 7.61 11.91
C CYS A 200 22.90 8.94 12.65
N GLY A 201 22.50 8.99 13.93
CA GLY A 201 22.55 10.20 14.76
C GLY A 201 21.31 11.09 14.70
N ALA A 202 20.24 10.67 14.01
CA ALA A 202 18.96 11.35 13.96
C ALA A 202 18.11 11.07 15.21
N ILE A 203 17.02 11.81 15.35
CA ILE A 203 16.01 11.64 16.40
C ILE A 203 14.70 11.21 15.73
N PRO A 204 14.42 9.89 15.64
CA PRO A 204 13.19 9.42 15.02
C PRO A 204 11.97 9.80 15.87
N THR A 205 10.91 10.21 15.19
CA THR A 205 9.64 10.62 15.80
C THR A 205 8.49 10.04 14.99
N THR A 206 7.52 9.44 15.65
CA THR A 206 6.33 8.90 15.00
C THR A 206 5.26 9.99 14.89
N VAL A 207 4.79 10.23 13.67
CA VAL A 207 3.66 11.13 13.36
C VAL A 207 2.73 10.39 12.42
N ALA A 208 1.42 10.49 12.63
CA ALA A 208 0.42 9.90 11.76
C ALA A 208 0.57 10.41 10.32
N TRP A 209 0.32 9.54 9.33
CA TRP A 209 0.51 9.88 7.93
C TRP A 209 -0.28 11.12 7.49
N GLY A 210 -1.55 11.22 7.92
CA GLY A 210 -2.40 12.37 7.60
C GLY A 210 -1.95 13.69 8.23
N GLU A 211 -1.11 13.64 9.28
CA GLU A 211 -0.63 14.82 10.02
C GLU A 211 0.77 15.27 9.55
N LEU A 212 1.45 14.47 8.73
CA LEU A 212 2.85 14.70 8.39
C LEU A 212 3.08 16.01 7.64
N TYR A 213 2.18 16.40 6.72
CA TYR A 213 2.27 17.70 6.05
C TYR A 213 2.35 18.86 7.04
N GLN A 214 1.46 18.85 8.03
CA GLN A 214 1.41 19.89 9.06
C GLN A 214 2.64 19.85 9.97
N ALA A 215 3.13 18.66 10.32
CA ALA A 215 4.33 18.49 11.13
C ALA A 215 5.59 19.04 10.43
N LEU A 216 5.75 18.82 9.14
CA LEU A 216 6.81 19.41 8.31
C LEU A 216 6.65 20.92 8.19
N GLN A 217 5.43 21.39 7.90
CA GLN A 217 5.16 22.83 7.73
C GLN A 217 5.39 23.65 9.00
N GLN A 218 5.09 23.05 10.16
CA GLN A 218 5.24 23.73 11.47
C GLN A 218 6.61 23.49 12.10
N GLY A 219 7.49 22.69 11.50
CA GLY A 219 8.80 22.38 12.04
C GLY A 219 8.75 21.45 13.27
N VAL A 220 7.70 20.69 13.46
CA VAL A 220 7.62 19.64 14.51
C VAL A 220 8.64 18.53 14.20
N VAL A 221 8.84 18.23 12.92
CA VAL A 221 9.92 17.38 12.43
C VAL A 221 10.75 18.13 11.41
N ASP A 222 12.05 17.86 11.38
CA ASP A 222 13.00 18.47 10.45
C ASP A 222 13.01 17.78 9.09
N SER A 223 12.59 16.52 9.08
CA SER A 223 12.67 15.64 7.91
C SER A 223 11.71 14.47 8.02
N ALA A 224 11.56 13.76 6.92
CA ALA A 224 10.86 12.49 6.80
C ALA A 224 11.47 11.66 5.66
N GLU A 225 10.91 10.50 5.39
CA GLU A 225 11.33 9.62 4.32
C GLU A 225 10.11 9.02 3.63
N ASN A 226 10.13 8.92 2.31
CA ASN A 226 9.10 8.26 1.51
C ASN A 226 9.52 8.20 0.02
N ASP A 227 8.69 7.56 -0.79
CA ASP A 227 8.81 7.54 -2.25
C ASP A 227 8.37 8.88 -2.89
N TYR A 228 8.84 9.15 -4.10
CA TYR A 228 8.51 10.39 -4.83
C TYR A 228 7.03 10.56 -5.13
N THR A 229 6.29 9.49 -5.37
CA THR A 229 4.86 9.58 -5.67
C THR A 229 4.06 10.03 -4.47
N SER A 230 4.31 9.41 -3.30
CA SER A 230 3.70 9.80 -2.03
C SER A 230 4.10 11.22 -1.62
N PHE A 231 5.39 11.56 -1.75
CA PHE A 231 5.93 12.89 -1.47
C PHE A 231 5.26 13.98 -2.32
N ARG A 232 5.05 13.72 -3.62
CA ARG A 232 4.34 14.60 -4.54
C ARG A 232 2.85 14.71 -4.22
N LEU A 233 2.15 13.57 -4.09
CA LEU A 233 0.70 13.54 -3.90
C LEU A 233 0.26 14.17 -2.57
N LYS A 234 1.11 14.11 -1.55
CA LYS A 234 0.89 14.77 -0.25
C LYS A 234 1.48 16.17 -0.17
N GLU A 235 2.04 16.66 -1.26
CA GLU A 235 2.60 18.01 -1.38
C GLU A 235 3.70 18.33 -0.36
N HIS A 236 4.38 17.31 0.20
CA HIS A 236 5.42 17.52 1.22
C HIS A 236 6.55 18.42 0.72
N HIS A 237 6.88 18.37 -0.59
CA HIS A 237 7.87 19.23 -1.26
C HIS A 237 7.53 20.72 -1.18
N LYS A 238 6.29 21.08 -0.89
CA LYS A 238 5.86 22.48 -0.74
C LYS A 238 6.05 23.02 0.68
N THR A 239 6.47 22.18 1.62
CA THR A 239 6.78 22.61 2.98
C THR A 239 8.24 23.03 3.10
N ASP A 240 8.57 23.92 4.07
CA ASP A 240 9.95 24.36 4.30
C ASP A 240 10.87 23.17 4.69
N ASN A 241 10.34 22.22 5.45
CA ASN A 241 11.03 21.01 5.90
C ASN A 241 10.85 19.80 4.95
N GLY A 242 10.40 20.02 3.73
CA GLY A 242 10.32 19.00 2.67
C GLY A 242 11.07 19.38 1.39
N LYS A 243 11.80 20.49 1.38
CA LYS A 243 12.37 21.08 0.17
C LYS A 243 13.51 20.29 -0.45
N TYR A 244 14.32 19.60 0.36
CA TYR A 244 15.50 18.87 -0.09
C TYR A 244 15.18 17.38 -0.10
N VAL A 245 15.36 16.73 -1.24
CA VAL A 245 15.25 15.28 -1.38
C VAL A 245 16.65 14.72 -1.63
N CYS A 246 17.02 13.67 -0.89
CA CYS A 246 18.30 13.00 -1.06
C CYS A 246 18.05 11.52 -1.33
N GLU A 247 18.47 11.06 -2.49
CA GLU A 247 18.21 9.70 -2.96
C GLU A 247 19.05 8.68 -2.21
N THR A 248 18.62 8.40 -0.99
CA THR A 248 19.24 7.38 -0.14
C THR A 248 18.90 5.97 -0.59
N HIS A 249 17.79 5.77 -1.31
CA HIS A 249 17.27 4.47 -1.77
C HIS A 249 17.34 3.42 -0.67
N HIS A 250 16.94 3.79 0.55
CA HIS A 250 17.18 2.98 1.74
C HIS A 250 16.15 1.87 1.97
N ASP A 251 14.99 1.92 1.29
CA ASP A 251 13.92 0.93 1.44
C ASP A 251 13.16 0.75 0.11
N TYR A 252 13.25 -0.44 -0.48
CA TYR A 252 12.38 -0.91 -1.55
C TYR A 252 11.12 -1.45 -0.90
N THR A 253 10.13 -0.58 -0.79
CA THR A 253 8.99 -0.75 0.11
C THR A 253 8.09 -1.90 -0.28
N THR A 254 7.93 -2.87 0.61
CA THR A 254 6.98 -3.96 0.45
C THR A 254 5.62 -3.59 1.03
N ARG A 255 4.55 -4.01 0.34
CA ARG A 255 3.17 -4.00 0.83
C ARG A 255 2.56 -5.38 0.67
N LEU A 256 1.81 -5.79 1.66
CA LEU A 256 1.11 -7.06 1.65
C LEU A 256 -0.29 -6.87 1.05
N PHE A 257 -0.59 -7.53 -0.05
CA PHE A 257 -1.94 -7.65 -0.56
C PHE A 257 -2.59 -8.84 0.13
N LEU A 258 -3.48 -8.56 1.07
CA LEU A 258 -4.01 -9.54 2.01
C LEU A 258 -5.45 -9.89 1.72
N THR A 259 -5.82 -11.14 1.96
CA THR A 259 -7.22 -11.57 2.05
C THR A 259 -7.51 -12.21 3.41
N SER A 260 -8.77 -12.12 3.84
CA SER A 260 -9.27 -12.91 4.96
C SER A 260 -9.22 -14.39 4.63
N GLY A 261 -8.60 -15.21 5.48
CA GLY A 261 -8.57 -16.65 5.31
C GLY A 261 -9.99 -17.25 5.31
N THR A 262 -10.87 -16.75 6.19
CA THR A 262 -12.28 -17.20 6.22
C THR A 262 -12.99 -16.90 4.91
N PHE A 263 -12.80 -15.72 4.33
CA PHE A 263 -13.37 -15.39 3.02
C PHE A 263 -12.84 -16.36 1.96
N TYR A 264 -11.53 -16.47 1.82
CA TYR A 264 -10.90 -17.27 0.79
C TYR A 264 -11.24 -18.77 0.89
N ASP A 265 -11.28 -19.33 2.10
CA ASP A 265 -11.56 -20.74 2.32
C ASP A 265 -13.03 -21.11 2.01
N ASN A 266 -13.95 -20.15 2.08
CA ASN A 266 -15.35 -20.31 1.71
C ASN A 266 -15.62 -20.23 0.19
N LEU A 267 -14.64 -19.80 -0.61
CA LEU A 267 -14.77 -19.77 -2.06
C LEU A 267 -14.73 -21.18 -2.65
N THR A 268 -15.50 -21.41 -3.73
CA THR A 268 -15.34 -22.61 -4.54
C THR A 268 -13.98 -22.61 -5.26
N ASP A 269 -13.50 -23.74 -5.73
CA ASP A 269 -12.24 -23.83 -6.47
C ASP A 269 -12.23 -22.94 -7.72
N GLU A 270 -13.37 -22.81 -8.40
CA GLU A 270 -13.52 -21.91 -9.53
C GLU A 270 -13.39 -20.44 -9.12
N GLN A 271 -14.04 -20.03 -8.04
CA GLN A 271 -13.96 -18.66 -7.50
C GLN A 271 -12.55 -18.32 -6.98
N LYS A 272 -11.86 -19.29 -6.36
CA LYS A 272 -10.45 -19.13 -5.97
C LYS A 272 -9.60 -18.84 -7.20
N GLY A 273 -9.79 -19.58 -8.30
CA GLY A 273 -9.07 -19.33 -9.54
C GLY A 273 -9.30 -17.93 -10.11
N TRP A 274 -10.51 -17.38 -10.00
CA TRP A 274 -10.78 -15.99 -10.41
C TRP A 274 -10.07 -14.96 -9.51
N VAL A 275 -10.16 -15.16 -8.21
CA VAL A 275 -9.54 -14.25 -7.23
C VAL A 275 -8.01 -14.28 -7.35
N ASP A 276 -7.42 -15.49 -7.46
CA ASP A 276 -5.97 -15.66 -7.60
C ASP A 276 -5.44 -14.97 -8.86
N GLU A 277 -6.10 -15.16 -9.99
CA GLU A 277 -5.68 -14.56 -11.27
C GLU A 277 -5.88 -13.03 -11.24
N ALA A 278 -6.99 -12.53 -10.67
CA ALA A 278 -7.20 -11.10 -10.50
C ALA A 278 -6.16 -10.46 -9.57
N CYS A 279 -5.77 -11.16 -8.49
CA CYS A 279 -4.70 -10.72 -7.60
C CYS A 279 -3.34 -10.65 -8.30
N ARG A 280 -3.02 -11.65 -9.14
CA ARG A 280 -1.79 -11.68 -9.92
C ARG A 280 -1.72 -10.47 -10.87
N ILE A 281 -2.79 -10.24 -11.65
CA ILE A 281 -2.88 -9.12 -12.59
C ILE A 281 -2.77 -7.78 -11.87
N ALA A 282 -3.46 -7.62 -10.74
CA ALA A 282 -3.41 -6.40 -9.94
C ALA A 282 -2.02 -6.16 -9.32
N THR A 283 -1.30 -7.23 -8.97
CA THR A 283 0.06 -7.14 -8.43
C THR A 283 1.04 -6.66 -9.50
N GLU A 284 0.95 -7.18 -10.71
CA GLU A 284 1.74 -6.72 -11.86
C GLU A 284 1.43 -5.24 -12.16
N GLU A 285 0.16 -4.86 -12.24
CA GLU A 285 -0.23 -3.46 -12.47
C GLU A 285 0.29 -2.53 -11.37
N ASN A 286 0.23 -2.93 -10.08
CA ASN A 286 0.78 -2.13 -9.00
C ASN A 286 2.27 -1.83 -9.20
N ARG A 287 3.05 -2.84 -9.55
CA ARG A 287 4.50 -2.71 -9.77
C ARG A 287 4.79 -1.82 -10.97
N ASP A 288 4.16 -2.09 -12.11
CA ASP A 288 4.35 -1.34 -13.35
C ASP A 288 3.99 0.15 -13.18
N VAL A 289 2.82 0.43 -12.59
CA VAL A 289 2.39 1.81 -12.38
C VAL A 289 3.27 2.53 -11.37
N THR A 290 3.73 1.84 -10.34
CA THR A 290 4.60 2.42 -9.31
C THR A 290 5.94 2.84 -9.87
N ILE A 291 6.59 1.99 -10.70
CA ILE A 291 7.86 2.30 -11.35
C ILE A 291 7.69 3.49 -12.31
N ARG A 292 6.66 3.45 -13.15
CA ARG A 292 6.38 4.55 -14.09
C ARG A 292 6.16 5.87 -13.37
N MET A 293 5.37 5.88 -12.30
CA MET A 293 5.03 7.09 -11.55
C MET A 293 6.19 7.62 -10.71
N PHE A 294 7.18 6.81 -10.37
CA PHE A 294 8.38 7.26 -9.66
C PHE A 294 9.10 8.35 -10.45
N GLU A 295 9.46 8.07 -11.70
CA GLU A 295 10.17 9.02 -12.56
C GLU A 295 9.32 10.27 -12.87
N GLU A 296 8.05 10.09 -13.18
CA GLU A 296 7.11 11.19 -13.41
C GLU A 296 6.98 12.10 -12.18
N SER A 297 6.92 11.51 -10.98
CA SER A 297 6.81 12.25 -9.74
C SER A 297 8.11 12.95 -9.36
N LYS A 298 9.27 12.31 -9.57
CA LYS A 298 10.58 12.93 -9.41
C LYS A 298 10.70 14.19 -10.26
N GLN A 299 10.42 14.09 -11.57
CA GLN A 299 10.49 15.24 -12.46
C GLN A 299 9.54 16.36 -12.01
N LYS A 300 8.33 16.00 -11.63
CA LYS A 300 7.30 16.98 -11.23
C LYS A 300 7.66 17.74 -9.95
N VAL A 301 8.21 17.09 -8.93
CA VAL A 301 8.64 17.79 -7.71
C VAL A 301 9.85 18.69 -7.95
N ILE A 302 10.75 18.32 -8.90
CA ILE A 302 11.85 19.18 -9.36
C ILE A 302 11.32 20.43 -10.04
N ASP A 303 10.36 20.28 -10.95
CA ASP A 303 9.72 21.40 -11.65
C ASP A 303 8.98 22.33 -10.66
N ASP A 304 8.43 21.77 -9.57
CA ASP A 304 7.79 22.52 -8.48
C ASP A 304 8.80 23.15 -7.48
N GLY A 305 10.13 22.94 -7.68
CA GLY A 305 11.20 23.61 -6.95
C GLY A 305 11.85 22.79 -5.82
N ALA A 306 11.61 21.50 -5.73
CA ALA A 306 12.39 20.62 -4.86
C ALA A 306 13.85 20.53 -5.34
N ILE A 307 14.77 20.42 -4.39
CA ILE A 307 16.21 20.31 -4.65
C ILE A 307 16.63 18.88 -4.39
N VAL A 308 17.08 18.18 -5.44
CA VAL A 308 17.44 16.77 -5.37
C VAL A 308 18.95 16.60 -5.29
N THR A 309 19.40 15.78 -4.34
CA THR A 309 20.75 15.18 -4.32
C THR A 309 20.59 13.76 -4.87
N ASN A 310 21.24 13.50 -6.02
CA ASN A 310 21.10 12.22 -6.70
C ASN A 310 21.82 11.09 -5.96
N TYR A 311 21.43 9.86 -6.23
CA TYR A 311 21.96 8.64 -5.61
C TYR A 311 23.50 8.53 -5.72
N GLU A 312 24.07 8.88 -6.89
CA GLU A 312 25.50 8.86 -7.15
C GLU A 312 26.32 9.88 -6.33
N ASP A 313 25.64 10.90 -5.77
CA ASP A 313 26.27 11.92 -4.93
C ASP A 313 26.19 11.56 -3.42
N MET A 314 25.56 10.42 -3.08
CA MET A 314 25.37 9.95 -1.73
C MET A 314 26.47 8.98 -1.30
N ASP A 315 26.89 9.03 -0.06
CA ASP A 315 27.76 8.01 0.57
C ASP A 315 26.94 6.81 1.04
N ILE A 316 26.41 6.06 0.05
CA ILE A 316 25.55 4.89 0.30
C ILE A 316 26.27 3.80 1.10
N ASP A 317 27.58 3.64 0.89
CA ASP A 317 28.38 2.65 1.63
C ASP A 317 28.43 2.96 3.12
N ALA A 318 28.47 4.24 3.51
CA ALA A 318 28.41 4.65 4.90
C ALA A 318 27.03 4.33 5.54
N PHE A 319 25.93 4.51 4.81
CA PHE A 319 24.61 4.10 5.27
C PHE A 319 24.48 2.57 5.38
N LYS A 320 24.93 1.82 4.38
CA LYS A 320 24.93 0.35 4.40
C LYS A 320 25.80 -0.21 5.52
N ALA A 321 26.92 0.43 5.87
CA ALA A 321 27.78 0.04 6.99
C ALA A 321 27.05 0.10 8.35
N ILE A 322 26.01 0.95 8.47
CA ILE A 322 25.14 1.02 9.65
C ILE A 322 24.01 -0.02 9.54
N ALA A 323 23.41 -0.19 8.38
CA ALA A 323 22.25 -1.06 8.18
C ALA A 323 22.60 -2.54 8.30
N ILE A 324 23.72 -3.00 7.72
CA ILE A 324 24.09 -4.43 7.67
C ILE A 324 24.19 -5.05 9.08
N PRO A 325 24.88 -4.44 10.08
CA PRO A 325 24.89 -4.96 11.44
C PRO A 325 23.51 -5.05 12.09
N ILE A 326 22.61 -4.12 11.78
CA ILE A 326 21.21 -4.14 12.28
C ILE A 326 20.46 -5.32 11.67
N GLN A 327 20.63 -5.57 10.37
CA GLN A 327 20.04 -6.73 9.68
C GLN A 327 20.52 -8.04 10.31
N ASP A 328 21.82 -8.19 10.53
CA ASP A 328 22.42 -9.40 11.12
C ASP A 328 21.92 -9.62 12.54
N GLN A 329 21.90 -8.57 13.36
CA GLN A 329 21.38 -8.62 14.73
C GLN A 329 19.90 -8.98 14.78
N PHE A 330 19.08 -8.39 13.90
CA PHE A 330 17.66 -8.70 13.80
C PHE A 330 17.43 -10.16 13.44
N ALA A 331 18.15 -10.65 12.43
CA ALA A 331 18.06 -12.04 11.98
C ALA A 331 18.49 -13.03 13.11
N GLU A 332 19.57 -12.73 13.84
CA GLU A 332 20.02 -13.55 14.95
C GLU A 332 19.01 -13.58 16.09
N GLN A 333 18.49 -12.43 16.50
CA GLN A 333 17.54 -12.32 17.63
C GLN A 333 16.20 -13.02 17.36
N ASN A 334 15.78 -13.07 16.09
CA ASN A 334 14.51 -13.65 15.68
C ASN A 334 14.63 -15.04 15.02
N ASN A 335 15.84 -15.64 14.99
CA ASN A 335 16.14 -16.92 14.32
C ASN A 335 15.80 -16.90 12.81
N MET A 336 16.13 -15.81 12.14
CA MET A 336 15.75 -15.55 10.75
C MET A 336 16.97 -15.53 9.80
N GLN A 337 18.12 -16.02 10.21
CA GLN A 337 19.35 -15.99 9.42
C GLN A 337 19.17 -16.65 8.04
N GLN A 338 18.39 -17.75 7.98
CA GLN A 338 18.10 -18.42 6.71
C GLN A 338 17.39 -17.50 5.69
N TYR A 339 16.45 -16.67 6.15
CA TYR A 339 15.72 -15.75 5.27
C TYR A 339 16.62 -14.61 4.80
N LEU A 340 17.46 -14.08 5.68
CA LEU A 340 18.45 -13.07 5.32
C LEU A 340 19.46 -13.60 4.29
N GLU A 341 19.86 -14.87 4.40
CA GLU A 341 20.73 -15.54 3.44
C GLU A 341 20.04 -15.76 2.10
N MET A 342 18.76 -16.17 2.09
CA MET A 342 17.95 -16.25 0.86
C MET A 342 17.95 -14.93 0.09
N ILE A 343 17.67 -13.80 0.77
CA ILE A 343 17.67 -12.48 0.16
C ILE A 343 19.05 -12.11 -0.39
N ARG A 344 20.10 -12.23 0.43
CA ARG A 344 21.48 -11.89 0.03
C ARG A 344 22.02 -12.79 -1.09
N SER A 345 21.49 -13.99 -1.24
CA SER A 345 21.86 -14.92 -2.31
C SER A 345 21.14 -14.61 -3.62
N ALA A 346 19.90 -14.16 -3.57
CA ALA A 346 19.12 -13.79 -4.75
C ALA A 346 19.76 -12.62 -5.52
N ALA A 347 20.43 -11.70 -4.83
CA ALA A 347 21.14 -10.58 -5.46
C ALA A 347 22.32 -10.96 -6.38
N LYS A 348 22.72 -12.23 -6.37
CA LYS A 348 23.91 -12.72 -7.10
C LYS A 348 23.57 -13.51 -8.37
N SER A 349 22.29 -13.71 -8.64
CA SER A 349 21.81 -14.40 -9.85
C SER A 349 21.40 -13.41 -10.92
#